data_eba3de4ffc0106070ad552245d272aa5
#
_entry.id   eba3de4ffc0106070ad552245d272aa5
#
_cell.length_a   1.000
_cell.length_b   1.000
_cell.length_c   1.000
_cell.angle_alpha   90.00
_cell.angle_beta   90.00
_cell.angle_gamma   90.00
#
_symmetry.space_group_name_H-M   'P 1'
#
loop_
_entity.id
_entity.type
_entity.pdbx_description
1 polymer ?
#
loop_
_entity_poly.entity_id
_entity_poly.type
_entity_poly.pdbx_seq_one_letter_code
_entity_poly.pdbx_strand_id
1 'polypeptide(L)'
;RRPVFLSGPAFISSAALRREGYEAVMHENGLSPLTIYADVASGGAEACLEALDGYDALFAFSDLMALEAASTLLSRGIRIPQDVAVCGFDDIGSLFRMPFSLTSIACDRALEAERTVAQLLNRIQHPDAAPRLERLPVHLIARGSTRRDFKQEEVSHE
;
A
#
# COMPACT_ATOMS: atom_id res chain seq x y z
N ARG A 1 11.47 13.26 -2.98
CA ARG A 1 11.33 12.25 -1.93
C ARG A 1 12.13 11.01 -2.25
N ARG A 2 12.60 10.34 -1.24
CA ARG A 2 13.35 9.07 -1.33
C ARG A 2 12.49 7.98 -0.70
N PRO A 3 11.64 7.31 -1.49
CA PRO A 3 10.74 6.29 -0.98
C PRO A 3 11.48 4.98 -0.67
N VAL A 4 11.00 4.28 0.37
CA VAL A 4 11.35 2.89 0.69
C VAL A 4 10.11 2.02 0.50
N PHE A 5 10.29 0.79 0.05
CA PHE A 5 9.20 -0.17 -0.07
C PHE A 5 9.18 -1.13 1.12
N LEU A 6 8.07 -1.14 1.84
CA LEU A 6 7.80 -2.11 2.89
C LEU A 6 7.04 -3.30 2.30
N SER A 7 7.77 -4.38 2.05
CA SER A 7 7.26 -5.59 1.42
C SER A 7 6.64 -6.53 2.44
N GLY A 8 5.58 -7.22 2.03
CA GLY A 8 5.11 -8.41 2.71
C GLY A 8 6.05 -9.61 2.52
N PRO A 9 5.68 -10.79 3.05
CA PRO A 9 6.48 -12.00 2.94
C PRO A 9 6.85 -12.34 1.50
N ALA A 10 8.08 -12.79 1.27
CA ALA A 10 8.63 -13.01 -0.07
C ALA A 10 7.90 -14.11 -0.89
N PHE A 11 7.17 -15.02 -0.21
CA PHE A 11 6.40 -16.08 -0.86
C PHE A 11 5.06 -15.61 -1.42
N ILE A 12 4.65 -14.36 -1.14
CA ILE A 12 3.39 -13.78 -1.65
C ILE A 12 3.64 -13.17 -3.02
N SER A 13 3.04 -13.73 -4.07
CA SER A 13 3.22 -13.28 -5.45
C SER A 13 2.84 -11.81 -5.67
N SER A 14 1.78 -11.33 -5.05
CA SER A 14 1.38 -9.92 -5.14
C SER A 14 2.39 -8.97 -4.49
N ALA A 15 3.12 -9.41 -3.44
CA ALA A 15 4.20 -8.62 -2.85
C ALA A 15 5.38 -8.50 -3.84
N ALA A 16 5.75 -9.59 -4.52
CA ALA A 16 6.79 -9.57 -5.53
C ALA A 16 6.45 -8.62 -6.68
N LEU A 17 5.23 -8.70 -7.24
CA LEU A 17 4.79 -7.84 -8.34
C LEU A 17 4.73 -6.35 -7.95
N ARG A 18 4.28 -6.03 -6.74
CA ARG A 18 4.27 -4.64 -6.24
C ARG A 18 5.69 -4.11 -6.04
N ARG A 19 6.59 -4.94 -5.53
CA ARG A 19 8.01 -4.61 -5.40
C ARG A 19 8.67 -4.36 -6.77
N GLU A 20 8.45 -5.22 -7.74
CA GLU A 20 8.96 -5.05 -9.11
C GLU A 20 8.50 -3.72 -9.71
N GLY A 21 7.23 -3.35 -9.54
CA GLY A 21 6.70 -2.05 -9.98
C GLY A 21 7.39 -0.87 -9.28
N TYR A 22 7.61 -0.97 -7.96
CA TYR A 22 8.35 0.04 -7.20
C TYR A 22 9.79 0.16 -7.71
N GLU A 23 10.52 -0.95 -7.84
CA GLU A 23 11.91 -0.98 -8.29
C GLU A 23 12.06 -0.39 -9.71
N ALA A 24 11.13 -0.71 -10.62
CA ALA A 24 11.12 -0.17 -11.97
C ALA A 24 11.03 1.38 -11.95
N VAL A 25 10.08 1.94 -11.20
CA VAL A 25 9.94 3.40 -11.09
C VAL A 25 11.15 4.05 -10.44
N MET A 26 11.76 3.42 -9.43
CA MET A 26 12.99 3.94 -8.81
C MET A 26 14.13 4.00 -9.83
N HIS A 27 14.35 2.95 -10.60
CA HIS A 27 15.39 2.91 -11.63
C HIS A 27 15.15 3.92 -12.76
N GLU A 28 13.91 4.05 -13.24
CA GLU A 28 13.52 5.05 -14.24
C GLU A 28 13.84 6.49 -13.81
N ASN A 29 13.82 6.74 -12.49
CA ASN A 29 14.15 8.05 -11.91
C ASN A 29 15.60 8.17 -11.41
N GLY A 30 16.46 7.22 -11.73
CA GLY A 30 17.88 7.24 -11.31
C GLY A 30 18.08 7.06 -9.80
N LEU A 31 17.11 6.49 -9.11
CA LEU A 31 17.14 6.25 -7.67
C LEU A 31 17.46 4.76 -7.38
N SER A 32 18.20 4.53 -6.31
CA SER A 32 18.44 3.17 -5.83
C SER A 32 17.23 2.70 -5.01
N PRO A 33 16.58 1.58 -5.38
CA PRO A 33 15.47 1.04 -4.59
C PRO A 33 15.97 0.47 -3.26
N LEU A 34 15.18 0.63 -2.21
CA LEU A 34 15.36 -0.05 -0.93
C LEU A 34 14.07 -0.77 -0.58
N THR A 35 14.16 -2.07 -0.37
CA THR A 35 13.04 -2.91 0.08
C THR A 35 13.33 -3.46 1.46
N ILE A 36 12.36 -3.28 2.37
CA ILE A 36 12.36 -3.87 3.70
C ILE A 36 11.32 -4.97 3.70
N TYR A 37 11.72 -6.17 4.11
CA TYR A 37 10.80 -7.29 4.28
C TYR A 37 10.32 -7.32 5.71
N ALA A 38 9.02 -7.21 5.90
CA ALA A 38 8.40 -7.29 7.20
C ALA A 38 7.30 -8.35 7.22
N ASP A 39 7.21 -9.03 8.33
CA ASP A 39 6.06 -9.86 8.65
C ASP A 39 5.16 -9.07 9.59
N VAL A 40 3.88 -8.94 9.26
CA VAL A 40 2.88 -8.25 10.09
C VAL A 40 2.84 -8.83 11.52
N ALA A 41 3.15 -10.13 11.67
CA ALA A 41 3.17 -10.79 12.96
C ALA A 41 4.45 -10.56 13.80
N SER A 42 5.54 -10.06 13.21
CA SER A 42 6.87 -9.99 13.84
C SER A 42 7.39 -8.57 14.11
N GLY A 43 6.54 -7.55 14.05
CA GLY A 43 6.95 -6.17 14.36
C GLY A 43 7.82 -5.52 13.29
N GLY A 44 7.59 -5.84 12.03
CA GLY A 44 8.32 -5.27 10.88
C GLY A 44 8.34 -3.74 10.79
N ALA A 45 7.53 -3.08 11.60
CA ALA A 45 7.54 -1.64 11.76
C ALA A 45 8.85 -1.11 12.39
N GLU A 46 9.53 -1.87 13.26
CA GLU A 46 10.81 -1.46 13.83
C GLU A 46 11.95 -1.51 12.81
N ALA A 47 11.96 -2.51 11.94
CA ALA A 47 12.92 -2.57 10.83
C ALA A 47 12.79 -1.39 9.87
N CYS A 48 11.57 -0.84 9.71
CA CYS A 48 11.33 0.37 8.94
C CYS A 48 12.00 1.60 9.57
N LEU A 49 12.05 1.70 10.90
CA LEU A 49 12.64 2.86 11.58
C LEU A 49 14.14 2.93 11.38
N GLU A 50 14.84 1.80 11.44
CA GLU A 50 16.27 1.74 11.21
C GLU A 50 16.64 2.07 9.75
N ALA A 51 15.77 1.68 8.82
CA ALA A 51 16.00 1.91 7.41
C ALA A 51 15.57 3.29 6.91
N LEU A 52 14.83 4.07 7.72
CA LEU A 52 14.39 5.43 7.35
C LEU A 52 15.51 6.48 7.44
N ASP A 53 16.71 6.12 7.89
CA ASP A 53 17.85 7.05 7.82
C ASP A 53 18.15 7.41 6.34
N GLY A 54 17.82 8.65 5.99
CA GLY A 54 17.94 9.17 4.64
C GLY A 54 16.75 8.91 3.69
N TYR A 55 15.62 8.36 4.18
CA TYR A 55 14.37 8.19 3.44
C TYR A 55 13.26 9.04 4.06
N ASP A 56 12.38 9.59 3.23
CA ASP A 56 11.31 10.50 3.64
C ASP A 56 9.93 10.10 3.10
N ALA A 57 9.82 8.89 2.56
CA ALA A 57 8.56 8.31 2.13
C ALA A 57 8.57 6.78 2.28
N LEU A 58 7.44 6.23 2.65
CA LEU A 58 7.18 4.80 2.81
C LEU A 58 6.03 4.38 1.87
N PHE A 59 6.30 3.41 1.00
CA PHE A 59 5.27 2.73 0.24
C PHE A 59 5.14 1.30 0.78
N ALA A 60 4.01 1.00 1.42
CA ALA A 60 3.78 -0.31 2.01
C ALA A 60 3.03 -1.24 1.05
N PHE A 61 3.33 -2.52 1.13
CA PHE A 61 2.67 -3.58 0.39
C PHE A 61 1.15 -3.57 0.54
N SER A 62 0.64 -3.24 1.74
CA SER A 62 -0.79 -3.15 2.03
C SER A 62 -1.10 -2.00 2.99
N ASP A 63 -2.38 -1.63 3.08
CA ASP A 63 -2.83 -0.62 4.05
C ASP A 63 -2.60 -1.06 5.50
N LEU A 64 -2.77 -2.35 5.81
CA LEU A 64 -2.50 -2.85 7.16
C LEU A 64 -1.05 -2.62 7.56
N MET A 65 -0.11 -2.94 6.68
CA MET A 65 1.31 -2.69 6.94
C MET A 65 1.63 -1.20 6.99
N ALA A 66 0.98 -0.39 6.14
CA ALA A 66 1.12 1.07 6.17
C ALA A 66 0.66 1.67 7.50
N LEU A 67 -0.47 1.20 8.04
CA LEU A 67 -1.04 1.68 9.30
C LEU A 67 -0.21 1.24 10.51
N GLU A 68 0.31 0.02 10.50
CA GLU A 68 1.21 -0.47 11.55
C GLU A 68 2.52 0.34 11.58
N ALA A 69 3.15 0.50 10.42
CA ALA A 69 4.34 1.34 10.29
C ALA A 69 4.07 2.79 10.72
N ALA A 70 2.94 3.36 10.29
CA ALA A 70 2.55 4.72 10.67
C ALA A 70 2.32 4.86 12.18
N SER A 71 1.68 3.88 12.83
CA SER A 71 1.52 3.85 14.28
C SER A 71 2.86 3.88 15.02
N THR A 72 3.81 3.09 14.54
CA THR A 72 5.17 3.05 15.10
C THR A 72 5.92 4.36 14.88
N LEU A 73 5.85 4.95 13.68
CA LEU A 73 6.44 6.26 13.38
C LEU A 73 5.89 7.34 14.31
N LEU A 74 4.58 7.41 14.47
CA LEU A 74 3.91 8.40 15.33
C LEU A 74 4.30 8.22 16.82
N SER A 75 4.40 6.97 17.30
CA SER A 75 4.83 6.69 18.69
C SER A 75 6.26 7.15 18.98
N ARG A 76 7.09 7.30 17.96
CA ARG A 76 8.46 7.82 18.01
C ARG A 76 8.54 9.33 17.76
N GLY A 77 7.39 10.01 17.62
CA GLY A 77 7.30 11.46 17.38
C GLY A 77 7.58 11.87 15.93
N ILE A 78 7.66 10.93 14.99
CA ILE A 78 7.83 11.19 13.55
C ILE A 78 6.49 11.60 12.97
N ARG A 79 6.43 12.76 12.34
CA ARG A 79 5.18 13.36 11.83
C ARG A 79 4.86 12.86 10.43
N ILE A 80 3.61 12.47 10.20
CA ILE A 80 3.10 12.07 8.89
C ILE A 80 2.12 13.16 8.41
N PRO A 81 2.33 13.74 7.23
CA PRO A 81 3.33 13.49 6.18
C PRO A 81 4.56 14.40 6.23
N GLN A 82 4.77 15.20 7.31
CA GLN A 82 5.77 16.25 7.34
C GLN A 82 7.20 15.68 7.28
N ASP A 83 7.49 14.69 8.11
CA ASP A 83 8.79 14.04 8.16
C ASP A 83 8.82 12.84 7.20
N VAL A 84 7.82 11.97 7.26
CA VAL A 84 7.69 10.78 6.39
C VAL A 84 6.30 10.73 5.76
N ALA A 85 6.23 10.63 4.43
CA ALA A 85 4.99 10.34 3.72
C ALA A 85 4.71 8.84 3.74
N VAL A 86 3.43 8.44 3.87
CA VAL A 86 3.05 7.03 3.91
C VAL A 86 1.97 6.75 2.87
N CYS A 87 2.17 5.69 2.08
CA CYS A 87 1.21 5.20 1.10
C CYS A 87 1.02 3.69 1.30
N GLY A 88 -0.22 3.25 1.21
CA GLY A 88 -0.62 1.85 1.27
C GLY A 88 -1.17 1.32 -0.04
N PHE A 89 -1.83 0.18 0.05
CA PHE A 89 -2.54 -0.50 -1.03
C PHE A 89 -3.76 -1.22 -0.42
N ASP A 90 -4.89 -1.28 -1.11
CA ASP A 90 -6.17 -1.93 -0.84
C ASP A 90 -7.32 -0.97 -0.49
N ASP A 91 -7.05 0.28 -0.13
CA ASP A 91 -8.01 1.31 0.27
C ASP A 91 -8.97 0.89 1.40
N ILE A 92 -8.41 0.31 2.45
CA ILE A 92 -9.14 -0.07 3.67
C ILE A 92 -8.88 0.87 4.85
N GLY A 93 -8.05 1.91 4.65
CA GLY A 93 -7.63 2.83 5.72
C GLY A 93 -8.78 3.52 6.45
N SER A 94 -9.94 3.71 5.79
CA SER A 94 -11.16 4.26 6.40
C SER A 94 -11.78 3.37 7.50
N LEU A 95 -11.41 2.09 7.55
CA LEU A 95 -11.85 1.16 8.60
C LEU A 95 -11.11 1.37 9.93
N PHE A 96 -10.04 2.17 9.93
CA PHE A 96 -9.17 2.39 11.08
C PHE A 96 -9.19 3.85 11.51
N ARG A 97 -9.16 4.10 12.83
CA ARG A 97 -9.06 5.45 13.38
C ARG A 97 -7.59 5.87 13.48
N MET A 98 -7.15 6.68 12.55
CA MET A 98 -5.81 7.29 12.54
C MET A 98 -5.94 8.83 12.57
N PRO A 99 -4.92 9.55 13.08
CA PRO A 99 -4.92 11.01 13.10
C PRO A 99 -4.73 11.65 11.71
N PHE A 100 -4.69 10.84 10.66
CA PHE A 100 -4.59 11.24 9.26
C PHE A 100 -5.38 10.29 8.36
N SER A 101 -5.71 10.72 7.16
CA SER A 101 -6.30 9.88 6.12
C SER A 101 -5.18 9.25 5.26
N LEU A 102 -5.19 7.93 5.13
CA LEU A 102 -4.15 7.18 4.41
C LEU A 102 -4.32 7.30 2.89
N THR A 103 -3.27 7.74 2.21
CA THR A 103 -3.12 7.61 0.76
C THR A 103 -2.96 6.14 0.42
N SER A 104 -3.75 5.63 -0.52
CA SER A 104 -3.74 4.23 -0.87
C SER A 104 -4.00 4.00 -2.37
N ILE A 105 -3.57 2.86 -2.87
CA ILE A 105 -3.93 2.38 -4.19
C ILE A 105 -5.17 1.50 -4.05
N ALA A 106 -6.23 1.86 -4.76
CA ALA A 106 -7.51 1.16 -4.76
C ALA A 106 -7.74 0.41 -6.06
N CYS A 107 -8.41 -0.74 -5.99
CA CYS A 107 -9.08 -1.35 -7.13
C CYS A 107 -10.61 -1.23 -6.95
N ASP A 108 -11.35 -1.30 -8.06
CA ASP A 108 -12.81 -1.38 -8.00
C ASP A 108 -13.21 -2.79 -7.52
N ARG A 109 -13.56 -2.89 -6.23
CA ARG A 109 -13.91 -4.17 -5.59
C ARG A 109 -15.20 -4.77 -6.13
N ALA A 110 -16.14 -3.94 -6.59
CA ALA A 110 -17.38 -4.44 -7.18
C ALA A 110 -17.07 -5.09 -8.53
N LEU A 111 -16.27 -4.43 -9.35
CA LEU A 111 -15.80 -4.99 -10.62
C LEU A 111 -14.96 -6.25 -10.40
N GLU A 112 -14.04 -6.25 -9.41
CA GLU A 112 -13.23 -7.41 -9.07
C GLU A 112 -14.08 -8.61 -8.68
N ALA A 113 -15.08 -8.42 -7.81
CA ALA A 113 -16.01 -9.46 -7.40
C ALA A 113 -16.84 -9.99 -8.59
N GLU A 114 -17.38 -9.10 -9.42
CA GLU A 114 -18.13 -9.46 -10.62
C GLU A 114 -17.29 -10.34 -11.55
N ARG A 115 -16.06 -9.91 -11.87
CA ARG A 115 -15.17 -10.64 -12.77
C ARG A 115 -14.73 -11.98 -12.19
N THR A 116 -14.45 -12.02 -10.90
CA THR A 116 -14.08 -13.26 -10.20
C THR A 116 -15.22 -14.28 -10.26
N VAL A 117 -16.45 -13.87 -9.94
CA VAL A 117 -17.62 -14.76 -9.99
C VAL A 117 -17.89 -15.21 -11.42
N ALA A 118 -17.83 -14.31 -12.40
CA ALA A 118 -18.03 -14.66 -13.80
C ALA A 118 -17.00 -15.69 -14.30
N GLN A 119 -15.73 -15.53 -13.94
CA GLN A 119 -14.68 -16.50 -14.27
C GLN A 119 -14.91 -17.85 -13.59
N LEU A 120 -15.31 -17.84 -12.31
CA LEU A 120 -15.63 -19.07 -11.57
C LEU A 120 -16.77 -19.84 -12.22
N LEU A 121 -17.88 -19.17 -12.53
CA LEU A 121 -19.04 -19.80 -13.19
C LEU A 121 -18.67 -20.35 -14.56
N ASN A 122 -17.89 -19.60 -15.35
CA ASN A 122 -17.39 -20.08 -16.63
C ASN A 122 -16.52 -21.33 -16.46
N ARG A 123 -15.66 -21.37 -15.43
CA ARG A 123 -14.79 -22.53 -15.14
C ARG A 123 -15.58 -23.76 -14.72
N ILE A 124 -16.67 -23.60 -13.98
CA ILE A 124 -17.58 -24.69 -13.59
C ILE A 124 -18.28 -25.27 -14.82
N GLN A 125 -18.73 -24.40 -15.74
CA GLN A 125 -19.44 -24.82 -16.97
C GLN A 125 -18.49 -25.43 -18.02
N HIS A 126 -17.21 -24.99 -18.03
CA HIS A 126 -16.21 -25.41 -19.00
C HIS A 126 -14.91 -25.83 -18.29
N PRO A 127 -14.88 -27.01 -17.63
CA PRO A 127 -13.74 -27.45 -16.80
C PRO A 127 -12.41 -27.53 -17.56
N ASP A 128 -12.48 -27.88 -18.84
CA ASP A 128 -11.32 -28.07 -19.73
C ASP A 128 -10.83 -26.79 -20.41
N ALA A 129 -11.53 -25.66 -20.19
CA ALA A 129 -11.11 -24.37 -20.74
C ALA A 129 -9.75 -23.93 -20.16
N ALA A 130 -8.90 -23.31 -20.98
CA ALA A 130 -7.63 -22.77 -20.52
C ALA A 130 -7.83 -21.70 -19.42
N PRO A 131 -6.91 -21.62 -18.43
CA PRO A 131 -6.92 -20.55 -17.44
C PRO A 131 -6.86 -19.18 -18.12
N ARG A 132 -7.69 -18.25 -17.66
CA ARG A 132 -7.74 -16.88 -18.17
C ARG A 132 -7.21 -15.93 -17.10
N LEU A 133 -6.23 -15.11 -17.45
CA LEU A 133 -5.75 -14.01 -16.65
C LEU A 133 -6.42 -12.71 -17.10
N GLU A 134 -7.06 -12.01 -16.18
CA GLU A 134 -7.60 -10.68 -16.41
C GLU A 134 -6.92 -9.70 -15.47
N ARG A 135 -6.48 -8.55 -15.99
CA ARG A 135 -5.89 -7.47 -15.20
C ARG A 135 -6.92 -6.36 -15.06
N LEU A 136 -7.22 -5.99 -13.82
CA LEU A 136 -8.12 -4.89 -13.51
C LEU A 136 -7.33 -3.60 -13.25
N PRO A 137 -7.88 -2.43 -13.62
CA PRO A 137 -7.23 -1.16 -13.36
C PRO A 137 -7.20 -0.87 -11.85
N VAL A 138 -6.13 -0.20 -11.43
CA VAL A 138 -6.00 0.37 -10.09
C VAL A 138 -5.80 1.87 -10.20
N HIS A 139 -6.14 2.62 -9.14
CA HIS A 139 -5.99 4.06 -9.10
C HIS A 139 -5.47 4.54 -7.75
N LEU A 140 -4.69 5.62 -7.75
CA LEU A 140 -4.17 6.24 -6.55
C LEU A 140 -5.22 7.18 -5.94
N ILE A 141 -5.57 6.98 -4.67
CA ILE A 141 -6.36 7.90 -3.89
C ILE A 141 -5.44 8.67 -2.96
N ALA A 142 -5.06 9.87 -3.37
CA ALA A 142 -4.15 10.71 -2.61
C ALA A 142 -4.86 11.42 -1.45
N ARG A 143 -4.36 11.23 -0.22
CA ARG A 143 -4.93 11.76 1.03
C ARG A 143 -3.86 12.42 1.90
N GLY A 144 -4.22 12.70 3.17
CA GLY A 144 -3.39 13.43 4.13
C GLY A 144 -2.02 12.84 4.41
N SER A 145 -1.86 11.51 4.35
CA SER A 145 -0.59 10.87 4.66
C SER A 145 0.54 11.13 3.64
N THR A 146 0.24 11.75 2.49
CA THR A 146 1.25 12.13 1.49
C THR A 146 1.21 13.62 1.12
N ARG A 147 0.16 14.37 1.53
CA ARG A 147 -0.02 15.79 1.22
C ARG A 147 0.28 16.65 2.44
N ARG A 148 1.33 17.46 2.38
CA ARG A 148 1.71 18.38 3.48
C ARG A 148 0.67 19.47 3.76
N ASP A 149 -0.13 19.86 2.75
CA ASP A 149 -1.10 20.95 2.81
C ASP A 149 -2.56 20.45 2.95
N PHE A 150 -2.74 19.18 3.31
CA PHE A 150 -4.06 18.59 3.47
C PHE A 150 -4.69 19.09 4.78
N LYS A 151 -5.57 20.12 4.71
CA LYS A 151 -6.49 20.45 5.80
C LYS A 151 -7.56 19.35 5.80
N GLN A 152 -7.74 18.67 6.93
CA GLN A 152 -8.90 17.80 7.13
C GLN A 152 -10.14 18.69 6.97
N GLU A 153 -10.97 18.42 5.96
CA GLU A 153 -12.34 18.92 5.97
C GLU A 153 -13.02 18.24 7.16
N GLU A 154 -13.41 19.05 8.14
CA GLU A 154 -14.24 18.61 9.25
C GLU A 154 -15.51 18.02 8.64
N VAL A 155 -15.66 16.71 8.77
CA VAL A 155 -16.93 16.05 8.44
C VAL A 155 -17.90 16.50 9.51
N SER A 156 -18.68 17.54 9.21
CA SER A 156 -19.83 17.94 10.01
C SER A 156 -20.84 16.80 9.95
N HIS A 157 -20.96 16.08 11.05
CA HIS A 157 -22.08 15.18 11.28
C HIS A 157 -23.32 16.04 11.56
N GLU A 158 -24.15 16.24 10.55
CA GLU A 158 -25.57 16.56 10.72
C GLU A 158 -26.38 15.26 10.82
#